data_a91edac2a672b0b6c2d2bd1e2dc1c4b9
#
_entry.id   a91edac2a672b0b6c2d2bd1e2dc1c4b9
#
_cell.length_a   1.000
_cell.length_b   1.000
_cell.length_c   1.000
_cell.angle_alpha   90.00
_cell.angle_beta   90.00
_cell.angle_gamma   90.00
#
_symmetry.space_group_name_H-M   'P 1'
#
loop_
_entity.id
_entity.type
_entity.pdbx_description
1 polymer ?
#
loop_
_entity_poly.entity_id
_entity_poly.type
_entity_poly.pdbx_seq_one_letter_code
_entity_poly.pdbx_strand_id
1 'polypeptide(L)'
;MSANIETVKRNYERFGHGDIPAILATLTPDVRWEYDTADHGIPWLTPRTGPAEVAQFFETLAALDFTRFEPTTFLEGDGHVAVVVKEQVTVRATGRTVTDLVMHLWTFDASGAVSAFRHFCDTHQQMVALSGEPARLAAAAR
;
A
#
# COMPACT_ATOMS: atom_id res chain seq x y z
N MET A 1 14.93 -17.23 8.39
CA MET A 1 14.19 -16.07 7.88
C MET A 1 14.24 -14.96 8.90
N SER A 2 14.36 -13.72 8.46
CA SER A 2 14.52 -12.62 9.41
C SER A 2 13.24 -12.31 10.17
N ALA A 3 13.40 -11.70 11.35
CA ALA A 3 12.26 -11.26 12.15
C ALA A 3 11.45 -10.17 11.43
N ASN A 4 12.10 -9.31 10.65
CA ASN A 4 11.43 -8.25 9.92
C ASN A 4 10.55 -8.81 8.79
N ILE A 5 11.06 -9.77 8.01
CA ILE A 5 10.24 -10.45 6.99
C ILE A 5 9.05 -11.16 7.63
N GLU A 6 9.25 -11.79 8.79
CA GLU A 6 8.14 -12.43 9.50
C GLU A 6 7.06 -11.43 9.92
N THR A 7 7.47 -10.26 10.43
CA THR A 7 6.52 -9.20 10.78
C THR A 7 5.71 -8.76 9.55
N VAL A 8 6.37 -8.56 8.41
CA VAL A 8 5.71 -8.14 7.18
C VAL A 8 4.71 -9.20 6.71
N LYS A 9 5.12 -10.47 6.70
CA LYS A 9 4.23 -11.57 6.29
C LYS A 9 2.99 -11.66 7.20
N ARG A 10 3.18 -11.53 8.51
CA ARG A 10 2.06 -11.52 9.46
C ARG A 10 1.14 -10.34 9.22
N ASN A 11 1.68 -9.17 8.89
CA ASN A 11 0.86 -8.00 8.62
C ASN A 11 0.01 -8.19 7.36
N TYR A 12 0.51 -8.88 6.33
CA TYR A 12 -0.32 -9.22 5.18
C TYR A 12 -1.42 -10.22 5.53
N GLU A 13 -1.14 -11.20 6.37
CA GLU A 13 -2.16 -12.13 6.87
C GLU A 13 -3.24 -11.38 7.67
N ARG A 14 -2.83 -10.48 8.54
CA ARG A 14 -3.74 -9.64 9.32
C ARG A 14 -4.62 -8.77 8.43
N PHE A 15 -4.04 -8.19 7.41
CA PHE A 15 -4.80 -7.41 6.41
C PHE A 15 -5.86 -8.28 5.73
N GLY A 16 -5.50 -9.49 5.33
CA GLY A 16 -6.44 -10.44 4.72
C GLY A 16 -7.59 -10.84 5.62
N HIS A 17 -7.40 -10.77 6.95
CA HIS A 17 -8.43 -11.07 7.94
C HIS A 17 -9.14 -9.81 8.46
N GLY A 18 -8.77 -8.62 7.97
CA GLY A 18 -9.33 -7.37 8.46
C GLY A 18 -8.88 -6.97 9.87
N ASP A 19 -7.78 -7.55 10.37
CA ASP A 19 -7.28 -7.27 11.71
C ASP A 19 -6.34 -6.05 11.70
N ILE A 20 -6.90 -4.89 11.46
CA ILE A 20 -6.16 -3.64 11.41
C ILE A 20 -5.49 -3.28 12.75
N PRO A 21 -6.16 -3.42 13.92
CA PRO A 21 -5.51 -3.13 15.20
C PRO A 21 -4.19 -3.88 15.41
N ALA A 22 -4.10 -5.14 14.99
CA ALA A 22 -2.88 -5.93 15.12
C ALA A 22 -1.76 -5.40 14.20
N ILE A 23 -2.09 -4.87 13.03
CA ILE A 23 -1.11 -4.20 12.16
C ILE A 23 -0.60 -2.93 12.83
N LEU A 24 -1.51 -2.10 13.34
CA LEU A 24 -1.15 -0.83 13.99
C LEU A 24 -0.23 -1.06 15.20
N ALA A 25 -0.38 -2.18 15.88
CA ALA A 25 0.45 -2.53 17.04
C ALA A 25 1.92 -2.78 16.66
N THR A 26 2.24 -3.02 15.39
CA THR A 26 3.62 -3.21 14.92
C THR A 26 4.33 -1.90 14.57
N LEU A 27 3.61 -0.78 14.57
CA LEU A 27 4.10 0.51 14.11
C LEU A 27 4.73 1.32 15.25
N THR A 28 5.74 2.13 14.93
CA THR A 28 6.26 3.10 15.90
C THR A 28 5.24 4.23 16.12
N PRO A 29 5.33 4.95 17.27
CA PRO A 29 4.42 6.08 17.51
C PRO A 29 4.52 7.20 16.48
N ASP A 30 5.66 7.35 15.82
CA ASP A 30 5.94 8.37 14.80
C ASP A 30 6.07 7.78 13.40
N VAL A 31 5.50 6.62 13.15
CA VAL A 31 5.57 5.94 11.85
C VAL A 31 5.20 6.88 10.70
N ARG A 32 5.98 6.81 9.62
CA ARG A 32 5.77 7.62 8.42
C ARG A 32 5.18 6.72 7.33
N TRP A 33 3.98 7.05 6.87
CA TRP A 33 3.22 6.27 5.91
C TRP A 33 3.03 7.06 4.63
N GLU A 34 3.40 6.48 3.49
CA GLU A 34 3.36 7.17 2.19
C GLU A 34 4.17 8.48 2.18
N TYR A 35 5.34 8.45 2.81
CA TYR A 35 6.23 9.61 2.93
C TYR A 35 6.84 9.98 1.57
N ASP A 36 7.22 11.25 1.43
CA ASP A 36 7.89 11.80 0.24
C ASP A 36 7.10 11.55 -1.07
N THR A 37 5.79 11.45 -0.97
CA THR A 37 4.95 11.28 -2.14
C THR A 37 4.43 12.63 -2.64
N ALA A 38 4.25 12.74 -3.97
CA ALA A 38 3.64 13.93 -4.55
C ALA A 38 2.14 13.96 -4.23
N ASP A 39 1.57 15.16 -4.21
CA ASP A 39 0.13 15.34 -4.07
C ASP A 39 -0.55 15.05 -5.41
N HIS A 40 -1.18 13.91 -5.52
CA HIS A 40 -1.92 13.48 -6.72
C HIS A 40 -3.40 13.25 -6.44
N GLY A 41 -3.87 13.60 -5.24
CA GLY A 41 -5.28 13.53 -4.88
C GLY A 41 -5.86 12.12 -4.71
N ILE A 42 -5.00 11.10 -4.58
CA ILE A 42 -5.45 9.72 -4.35
C ILE A 42 -5.53 9.49 -2.84
N PRO A 43 -6.73 9.22 -2.26
CA PRO A 43 -6.90 9.20 -0.81
C PRO A 43 -6.01 8.18 -0.07
N TRP A 44 -5.78 7.00 -0.65
CA TRP A 44 -4.96 5.95 -0.04
C TRP A 44 -3.47 6.11 -0.31
N LEU A 45 -3.04 7.18 -0.98
CA LEU A 45 -1.63 7.50 -1.20
C LEU A 45 -1.24 8.84 -0.57
N THR A 46 -2.06 9.36 0.32
CA THR A 46 -1.80 10.61 1.05
C THR A 46 -0.82 10.36 2.20
N PRO A 47 0.22 11.19 2.38
CA PRO A 47 1.15 11.03 3.50
C PRO A 47 0.46 11.10 4.85
N ARG A 48 0.87 10.21 5.75
CA ARG A 48 0.32 10.11 7.11
C ARG A 48 1.43 9.86 8.12
N THR A 49 1.22 10.31 9.34
CA THR A 49 2.18 10.14 10.43
C THR A 49 1.46 9.61 11.67
N GLY A 50 2.00 8.55 12.27
CA GLY A 50 1.48 7.94 13.47
C GLY A 50 0.36 6.94 13.23
N PRO A 51 0.16 6.00 14.19
CA PRO A 51 -0.81 4.92 14.01
C PRO A 51 -2.26 5.39 13.81
N ALA A 52 -2.66 6.50 14.43
CA ALA A 52 -4.03 7.01 14.28
C ALA A 52 -4.30 7.46 12.84
N GLU A 53 -3.34 8.13 12.21
CA GLU A 53 -3.48 8.52 10.79
C GLU A 53 -3.37 7.32 9.86
N VAL A 54 -2.54 6.33 10.21
CA VAL A 54 -2.48 5.08 9.43
C VAL A 54 -3.80 4.33 9.51
N ALA A 55 -4.50 4.36 10.65
CA ALA A 55 -5.85 3.80 10.73
C ALA A 55 -6.80 4.46 9.71
N GLN A 56 -6.69 5.77 9.50
CA GLN A 56 -7.46 6.48 8.48
C GLN A 56 -7.10 6.00 7.06
N PHE A 57 -5.82 5.71 6.80
CA PHE A 57 -5.42 5.10 5.53
C PHE A 57 -6.20 3.81 5.28
N PHE A 58 -6.27 2.91 6.25
CA PHE A 58 -7.01 1.66 6.08
C PHE A 58 -8.50 1.90 5.85
N GLU A 59 -9.08 2.94 6.45
CA GLU A 59 -10.47 3.33 6.17
C GLU A 59 -10.67 3.72 4.69
N THR A 60 -9.69 4.39 4.08
CA THR A 60 -9.80 4.77 2.65
C THR A 60 -9.85 3.57 1.72
N LEU A 61 -9.31 2.42 2.14
CA LEU A 61 -9.32 1.20 1.33
C LEU A 61 -10.73 0.62 1.16
N ALA A 62 -11.72 1.07 1.94
CA ALA A 62 -13.11 0.68 1.75
C ALA A 62 -13.66 1.13 0.38
N ALA A 63 -13.03 2.12 -0.27
CA ALA A 63 -13.38 2.55 -1.62
C ALA A 63 -12.93 1.56 -2.71
N LEU A 64 -12.15 0.55 -2.35
CA LEU A 64 -11.56 -0.41 -3.27
C LEU A 64 -12.07 -1.82 -3.00
N ASP A 65 -12.28 -2.57 -4.07
CA ASP A 65 -12.44 -4.02 -4.03
C ASP A 65 -11.13 -4.66 -4.46
N PHE A 66 -10.48 -5.38 -3.55
CA PHE A 66 -9.27 -6.13 -3.86
C PHE A 66 -9.67 -7.48 -4.45
N THR A 67 -9.51 -7.62 -5.76
CA THR A 67 -9.80 -8.88 -6.46
C THR A 67 -8.56 -9.76 -6.58
N ARG A 68 -7.38 -9.17 -6.42
CA ARG A 68 -6.11 -9.89 -6.34
C ARG A 68 -5.15 -9.12 -5.45
N PHE A 69 -4.56 -9.80 -4.50
CA PHE A 69 -3.50 -9.25 -3.64
C PHE A 69 -2.56 -10.39 -3.30
N GLU A 70 -1.43 -10.46 -4.01
CA GLU A 70 -0.55 -11.61 -3.97
C GLU A 70 0.90 -11.17 -3.80
N PRO A 71 1.41 -11.12 -2.55
CA PRO A 71 2.83 -10.89 -2.30
C PRO A 71 3.64 -12.06 -2.85
N THR A 72 4.62 -11.78 -3.72
CA THR A 72 5.39 -12.82 -4.41
C THR A 72 6.86 -12.87 -4.02
N THR A 73 7.46 -11.73 -3.67
CA THR A 73 8.90 -11.63 -3.44
C THR A 73 9.17 -10.74 -2.24
N PHE A 74 10.00 -11.21 -1.32
CA PHE A 74 10.40 -10.49 -0.11
C PHE A 74 11.91 -10.31 -0.14
N LEU A 75 12.38 -9.05 -0.16
CA LEU A 75 13.79 -8.71 -0.19
C LEU A 75 14.13 -7.89 1.04
N GLU A 76 15.18 -8.27 1.75
CA GLU A 76 15.61 -7.57 2.96
C GLU A 76 17.00 -7.00 2.79
N GLY A 77 17.22 -5.78 3.27
CA GLY A 77 18.51 -5.14 3.33
C GLY A 77 18.43 -3.75 3.94
N ASP A 78 19.47 -3.36 4.65
CA ASP A 78 19.63 -2.01 5.21
C ASP A 78 18.42 -1.53 6.04
N GLY A 79 17.89 -2.41 6.88
CA GLY A 79 16.75 -2.07 7.74
C GLY A 79 15.41 -2.00 7.02
N HIS A 80 15.34 -2.45 5.78
CA HIS A 80 14.13 -2.43 4.95
C HIS A 80 13.72 -3.83 4.53
N VAL A 81 12.41 -4.00 4.29
CA VAL A 81 11.86 -5.15 3.57
C VAL A 81 11.08 -4.61 2.39
N ALA A 82 11.49 -4.97 1.19
CA ALA A 82 10.76 -4.66 -0.04
C ALA A 82 9.94 -5.87 -0.46
N VAL A 83 8.67 -5.66 -0.81
CA VAL A 83 7.77 -6.74 -1.21
C VAL A 83 7.18 -6.43 -2.56
N VAL A 84 7.31 -7.37 -3.50
CA VAL A 84 6.65 -7.28 -4.80
C VAL A 84 5.27 -7.92 -4.67
N VAL A 85 4.22 -7.20 -5.07
CA VAL A 85 2.84 -7.63 -4.93
C VAL A 85 2.13 -7.56 -6.28
N LYS A 86 1.51 -8.65 -6.69
CA LYS A 86 0.58 -8.64 -7.83
C LYS A 86 -0.78 -8.20 -7.30
N GLU A 87 -1.29 -7.11 -7.83
CA GLU A 87 -2.48 -6.47 -7.30
C GLU A 87 -3.49 -6.18 -8.39
N GLN A 88 -4.76 -6.43 -8.09
CA GLN A 88 -5.86 -5.98 -8.91
C GLN A 88 -6.94 -5.43 -7.98
N VAL A 89 -7.32 -4.18 -8.21
CA VAL A 89 -8.33 -3.49 -7.41
C VAL A 89 -9.36 -2.85 -8.34
N THR A 90 -10.60 -2.81 -7.88
CA THR A 90 -11.67 -2.08 -8.56
C THR A 90 -12.07 -0.90 -7.71
N VAL A 91 -12.09 0.29 -8.29
CA VAL A 91 -12.60 1.50 -7.62
C VAL A 91 -14.13 1.42 -7.63
N ARG A 92 -14.73 1.30 -6.45
CA ARG A 92 -16.19 1.06 -6.34
C ARG A 92 -17.02 2.16 -6.97
N ALA A 93 -16.62 3.42 -6.79
CA ALA A 93 -17.38 4.56 -7.30
C ALA A 93 -17.46 4.62 -8.82
N THR A 94 -16.47 4.13 -9.54
CA THR A 94 -16.40 4.19 -11.01
C THR A 94 -16.55 2.84 -11.67
N GLY A 95 -16.35 1.75 -10.94
CA GLY A 95 -16.34 0.39 -11.48
C GLY A 95 -15.08 0.06 -12.28
N ARG A 96 -14.09 0.94 -12.28
CA ARG A 96 -12.86 0.75 -13.05
C ARG A 96 -11.84 -0.08 -12.27
N THR A 97 -11.09 -0.89 -13.00
CA THR A 97 -10.10 -1.81 -12.44
C THR A 97 -8.69 -1.34 -12.75
N VAL A 98 -7.83 -1.43 -11.73
CA VAL A 98 -6.38 -1.22 -11.85
C VAL A 98 -5.70 -2.56 -11.67
N THR A 99 -4.86 -2.95 -12.65
CA THR A 99 -4.02 -4.15 -12.57
C THR A 99 -2.58 -3.69 -12.58
N ASP A 100 -1.82 -4.05 -11.54
CA ASP A 100 -0.48 -3.52 -11.37
C ASP A 100 0.44 -4.52 -10.66
N LEU A 101 1.73 -4.39 -10.92
CA LEU A 101 2.77 -5.02 -10.14
C LEU A 101 3.37 -3.93 -9.25
N VAL A 102 3.00 -3.94 -7.99
CA VAL A 102 3.39 -2.89 -7.04
C VAL A 102 4.52 -3.35 -6.14
N MET A 103 5.16 -2.40 -5.47
CA MET A 103 6.16 -2.68 -4.46
C MET A 103 5.81 -1.93 -3.18
N HIS A 104 5.89 -2.64 -2.06
CA HIS A 104 5.79 -2.05 -0.73
C HIS A 104 7.18 -2.01 -0.10
N LEU A 105 7.57 -0.85 0.41
CA LEU A 105 8.83 -0.70 1.16
C LEU A 105 8.49 -0.50 2.63
N TRP A 106 8.85 -1.47 3.46
CA TRP A 106 8.72 -1.44 4.91
C TRP A 106 10.05 -1.07 5.53
N THR A 107 10.08 -0.09 6.41
CA THR A 107 11.29 0.31 7.13
C THR A 107 11.13 -0.02 8.61
N PHE A 108 12.19 -0.54 9.23
CA PHE A 108 12.18 -1.00 10.61
C PHE A 108 13.20 -0.23 11.44
N ASP A 109 12.86 0.01 12.70
CA ASP A 109 13.83 0.52 13.67
C ASP A 109 14.62 -0.62 14.33
N ALA A 110 15.54 -0.28 15.23
CA ALA A 110 16.38 -1.27 15.89
C ALA A 110 15.61 -2.23 16.81
N SER A 111 14.40 -1.85 17.24
CA SER A 111 13.55 -2.70 18.07
C SER A 111 12.74 -3.73 17.28
N GLY A 112 12.74 -3.62 15.96
CA GLY A 112 11.90 -4.45 15.10
C GLY A 112 10.51 -3.90 14.86
N ALA A 113 10.24 -2.66 15.24
CA ALA A 113 8.98 -1.98 14.93
C ALA A 113 9.05 -1.32 13.55
N VAL A 114 7.91 -1.23 12.88
CA VAL A 114 7.80 -0.56 11.59
C VAL A 114 7.85 0.94 11.79
N SER A 115 8.86 1.61 11.24
CA SER A 115 9.06 3.05 11.36
C SER A 115 8.61 3.82 10.13
N ALA A 116 8.47 3.15 8.97
CA ALA A 116 7.96 3.77 7.75
C ALA A 116 7.43 2.71 6.79
N PHE A 117 6.51 3.14 5.94
CA PHE A 117 5.95 2.34 4.85
C PHE A 117 5.74 3.22 3.64
N ARG A 118 6.07 2.72 2.48
CA ARG A 118 5.77 3.39 1.22
C ARG A 118 5.32 2.40 0.16
N HIS A 119 4.31 2.80 -0.61
CA HIS A 119 3.71 2.06 -1.69
C HIS A 119 4.15 2.66 -3.03
N PHE A 120 4.78 1.86 -3.87
CA PHE A 120 5.18 2.26 -5.23
C PHE A 120 4.26 1.58 -6.22
N CYS A 121 3.53 2.38 -6.98
CA CYS A 121 2.49 1.89 -7.89
C CYS A 121 2.38 2.77 -9.13
N ASP A 122 1.58 2.31 -10.08
CA ASP A 122 1.24 3.10 -11.26
C ASP A 122 0.14 4.11 -10.88
N THR A 123 0.56 5.30 -10.46
CA THR A 123 -0.36 6.35 -10.03
C THR A 123 -1.23 6.87 -11.17
N HIS A 124 -0.73 6.80 -12.41
CA HIS A 124 -1.54 7.21 -13.56
C HIS A 124 -2.78 6.32 -13.71
N GLN A 125 -2.63 4.99 -13.64
CA GLN A 125 -3.77 4.08 -13.67
C GLN A 125 -4.78 4.40 -12.56
N GLN A 126 -4.29 4.68 -11.35
CA GLN A 126 -5.17 4.97 -10.22
C GLN A 126 -5.92 6.28 -10.40
N MET A 127 -5.26 7.32 -10.89
CA MET A 127 -5.92 8.59 -11.17
C MET A 127 -7.00 8.45 -12.24
N VAL A 128 -6.70 7.72 -13.32
CA VAL A 128 -7.68 7.45 -14.38
C VAL A 128 -8.86 6.66 -13.84
N ALA A 129 -8.61 5.63 -13.03
CA ALA A 129 -9.67 4.80 -12.46
C ALA A 129 -10.58 5.60 -11.51
N LEU A 130 -10.02 6.53 -10.75
CA LEU A 130 -10.79 7.42 -9.86
C LEU A 130 -11.62 8.42 -10.63
N SER A 131 -11.08 8.98 -11.73
CA SER A 131 -11.78 9.99 -12.53
C SER A 131 -12.90 9.41 -13.38
N GLY A 132 -12.87 8.11 -13.65
CA GLY A 132 -13.81 7.46 -14.54
C GLY A 132 -13.56 7.76 -16.03
N GLU A 133 -12.43 8.41 -16.38
CA GLU A 133 -12.09 8.74 -17.75
C GLU A 133 -11.25 7.62 -18.40
N PRO A 134 -11.32 7.44 -19.75
CA PRO A 134 -10.46 6.50 -20.45
C PRO A 134 -8.98 6.88 -20.32
N ALA A 135 -8.08 5.89 -20.28
CA ALA A 135 -6.65 6.10 -20.26
C ALA A 135 -6.19 6.74 -21.58
N ARG A 136 -5.61 7.93 -21.51
CA ARG A 136 -5.20 8.70 -22.69
C ARG A 136 -4.12 7.97 -23.53
N LEU A 137 -3.19 7.27 -22.86
CA LEU A 137 -2.15 6.54 -23.57
C LEU A 137 -2.71 5.43 -24.43
N ALA A 138 -3.75 4.71 -23.96
CA ALA A 138 -4.42 3.69 -24.76
C ALA A 138 -5.08 4.30 -26.00
N ALA A 139 -5.66 5.49 -25.89
CA ALA A 139 -6.25 6.21 -27.01
C ALA A 139 -5.19 6.72 -27.99
N ALA A 140 -4.05 7.21 -27.50
CA ALA A 140 -2.97 7.76 -28.32
C ALA A 140 -2.17 6.69 -29.07
N ALA A 141 -2.14 5.45 -28.60
CA ALA A 141 -1.41 4.34 -29.20
C ALA A 141 -2.04 3.76 -30.47
N ARG A 142 -3.20 4.24 -30.87
CA ARG A 142 -3.91 3.72 -32.03
C ARG A 142 -3.48 4.38 -33.34
#